data_ed242f8ff45d0f6e0f16ac10fc31fc67
#
_entry.id   ed242f8ff45d0f6e0f16ac10fc31fc67
#
_cell.length_a   1.000
_cell.length_b   1.000
_cell.length_c   1.000
_cell.angle_alpha   90.00
_cell.angle_beta   90.00
_cell.angle_gamma   90.00
#
_symmetry.space_group_name_H-M   'P 1'
#
loop_
_entity.id
_entity.type
_entity.pdbx_description
1 polymer ?
#
loop_
_entity_poly.entity_id
_entity_poly.type
_entity_poly.pdbx_seq_one_letter_code
_entity_poly.pdbx_strand_id
1 'polypeptide(L)'
;MTKLSLKNQVDDLIEKFRAYHRRQGKTTLAELRRNYDMLLLKVLSLLQDSDPPLARDIVRSRAAIWGILEDPRKFTESNLMAGATP
;
A
#
# COMPACT_ATOMS: atom_id res chain seq x y z
N MET A 1 -12.99 -0.53 -12.32
CA MET A 1 -11.52 -0.49 -12.11
C MET A 1 -10.92 -1.82 -12.51
N THR A 2 -9.90 -1.82 -13.33
CA THR A 2 -9.22 -3.05 -13.75
C THR A 2 -8.07 -3.39 -12.80
N LYS A 3 -7.62 -4.64 -12.81
CA LYS A 3 -6.46 -5.06 -12.01
C LYS A 3 -5.20 -4.28 -12.39
N LEU A 4 -5.04 -3.95 -13.67
CA LEU A 4 -3.90 -3.17 -14.15
C LEU A 4 -3.93 -1.74 -13.58
N SER A 5 -5.10 -1.11 -13.59
CA SER A 5 -5.27 0.23 -13.02
C SER A 5 -4.95 0.23 -11.52
N LEU A 6 -5.36 -0.80 -10.81
CA LEU A 6 -5.10 -0.95 -9.39
C LEU A 6 -3.59 -1.11 -9.12
N LYS A 7 -2.92 -1.94 -9.94
CA LYS A 7 -1.47 -2.11 -9.83
C LYS A 7 -0.73 -0.79 -10.03
N ASN A 8 -1.15 0.00 -11.00
CA ASN A 8 -0.53 1.30 -11.26
C ASN A 8 -0.70 2.24 -10.07
N GLN A 9 -1.86 2.23 -9.43
CA GLN A 9 -2.11 3.04 -8.23
C GLN A 9 -1.24 2.59 -7.05
N VAL A 10 -1.05 1.28 -6.88
CA VAL A 10 -0.14 0.75 -5.85
C VAL A 10 1.30 1.18 -6.13
N ASP A 11 1.74 1.07 -7.37
CA ASP A 11 3.10 1.47 -7.76
C ASP A 11 3.31 2.98 -7.52
N ASP A 12 2.32 3.80 -7.85
CA ASP A 12 2.38 5.25 -7.59
C ASP A 12 2.51 5.55 -6.11
N LEU A 13 1.75 4.86 -5.27
CA LEU A 13 1.82 5.06 -3.82
C LEU A 13 3.20 4.67 -3.28
N ILE A 14 3.75 3.55 -3.74
CA ILE A 14 5.10 3.12 -3.34
C ILE A 14 6.14 4.15 -3.74
N GLU A 15 6.03 4.73 -4.94
CA GLU A 15 6.94 5.78 -5.38
C GLU A 15 6.85 7.03 -4.50
N LYS A 16 5.64 7.39 -4.06
CA LYS A 16 5.45 8.51 -3.13
C LYS A 16 6.12 8.24 -1.79
N PHE A 17 6.03 7.02 -1.28
CA PHE A 17 6.72 6.62 -0.05
C PHE A 17 8.23 6.67 -0.22
N ARG A 18 8.76 6.22 -1.35
CA ARG A 18 10.20 6.30 -1.64
C ARG A 18 10.68 7.74 -1.63
N ALA A 19 9.94 8.65 -2.29
CA ALA A 19 10.28 10.06 -2.29
C ALA A 19 10.24 10.65 -0.89
N TYR A 20 9.24 10.28 -0.10
CA TYR A 20 9.13 10.71 1.29
C TYR A 20 10.34 10.27 2.13
N HIS A 21 10.73 9.00 2.04
CA HIS A 21 11.87 8.47 2.81
C HIS A 21 13.21 9.05 2.37
N ARG A 22 13.32 9.46 1.12
CA ARG A 22 14.51 10.15 0.59
C ARG A 22 14.49 11.65 0.87
N ARG A 23 13.45 12.14 1.52
CA ARG A 23 13.23 13.56 1.78
C ARG A 23 13.17 14.38 0.48
N GLN A 24 12.68 13.77 -0.58
CA GLN A 24 12.43 14.41 -1.87
C GLN A 24 10.94 14.71 -1.98
N GLY A 25 10.60 15.92 -2.41
CA GLY A 25 9.22 16.32 -2.55
C GLY A 25 8.63 16.89 -1.25
N LYS A 26 7.39 17.37 -1.34
CA LYS A 26 6.69 18.06 -0.25
C LYS A 26 5.58 17.23 0.39
N THR A 27 5.53 15.93 0.08
CA THR A 27 4.50 15.05 0.59
C THR A 27 4.70 14.79 2.09
N THR A 28 3.63 14.92 2.86
CA THR A 28 3.65 14.65 4.30
C THR A 28 3.18 13.24 4.59
N LEU A 29 3.52 12.72 5.77
CA LEU A 29 3.05 11.40 6.21
C LEU A 29 1.52 11.34 6.28
N ALA A 30 0.88 12.44 6.67
CA ALA A 30 -0.59 12.53 6.71
C ALA A 30 -1.21 12.36 5.33
N GLU A 31 -0.61 12.94 4.30
CA GLU A 31 -1.06 12.77 2.92
C GLU A 31 -0.88 11.34 2.44
N LEU A 32 0.25 10.73 2.77
CA LEU A 32 0.52 9.32 2.44
C LEU A 32 -0.49 8.40 3.12
N ARG A 33 -0.83 8.67 4.38
CA ARG A 33 -1.84 7.90 5.11
C ARG A 33 -3.20 8.01 4.43
N ARG A 34 -3.58 9.20 4.01
CA ARG A 34 -4.84 9.42 3.30
C ARG A 34 -4.86 8.63 1.98
N ASN A 35 -3.79 8.72 1.19
CA ASN A 35 -3.68 8.00 -0.07
C ASN A 35 -3.73 6.49 0.15
N TYR A 36 -3.05 6.01 1.19
CA TYR A 36 -3.05 4.60 1.57
C TYR A 36 -4.46 4.11 1.93
N ASP A 37 -5.16 4.85 2.78
CA ASP A 37 -6.52 4.49 3.20
C ASP A 37 -7.47 4.47 2.01
N MET A 38 -7.40 5.45 1.12
CA MET A 38 -8.23 5.52 -0.06
C MET A 38 -7.96 4.36 -1.02
N LEU A 39 -6.68 4.03 -1.22
CA LEU A 39 -6.31 2.90 -2.08
C LEU A 39 -6.80 1.59 -1.49
N LEU A 40 -6.69 1.39 -0.18
CA LEU A 40 -7.20 0.19 0.49
C LEU A 40 -8.70 0.04 0.30
N LEU A 41 -9.45 1.13 0.41
CA LEU A 41 -10.89 1.09 0.19
C LEU A 41 -11.23 0.61 -1.23
N LYS A 42 -10.48 1.08 -2.22
CA LYS A 42 -10.67 0.65 -3.62
C LYS A 42 -10.32 -0.83 -3.79
N VAL A 43 -9.21 -1.27 -3.20
CA VAL A 43 -8.79 -2.67 -3.25
C VAL A 43 -9.83 -3.56 -2.61
N LEU A 44 -10.30 -3.20 -1.42
CA LEU A 44 -11.31 -3.98 -0.70
C LEU A 44 -12.63 -4.04 -1.44
N SER A 45 -13.05 -2.93 -2.04
CA SER A 45 -14.27 -2.89 -2.84
C SER A 45 -14.20 -3.87 -4.03
N LEU A 46 -13.05 -3.95 -4.68
CA LEU A 46 -12.84 -4.88 -5.79
C LEU A 46 -12.79 -6.33 -5.30
N LEU A 47 -12.09 -6.59 -4.20
CA LEU A 47 -11.87 -7.95 -3.71
C LEU A 47 -13.08 -8.54 -2.98
N GLN A 48 -13.98 -7.71 -2.44
CA GLN A 48 -15.20 -8.20 -1.80
C GLN A 48 -16.01 -9.10 -2.72
N ASP A 49 -16.04 -8.78 -4.01
CA ASP A 49 -16.77 -9.54 -4.99
C ASP A 49 -15.94 -10.67 -5.61
N SER A 50 -14.65 -10.45 -5.81
CA SER A 50 -13.79 -11.40 -6.54
C SER A 50 -13.05 -12.37 -5.63
N ASP A 51 -12.64 -11.94 -4.43
CA ASP A 51 -11.84 -12.76 -3.51
C ASP A 51 -12.06 -12.32 -2.06
N PRO A 52 -13.20 -12.67 -1.46
CA PRO A 52 -13.51 -12.29 -0.08
C PRO A 52 -12.49 -12.72 0.98
N PRO A 53 -11.89 -13.94 0.91
CA PRO A 53 -10.83 -14.31 1.86
C PRO A 53 -9.63 -13.39 1.83
N LEU A 54 -9.18 -12.98 0.64
CA LEU A 54 -8.07 -12.06 0.49
C LEU A 54 -8.43 -10.67 1.03
N ALA A 55 -9.65 -10.22 0.81
CA ALA A 55 -10.12 -8.95 1.37
C ALA A 55 -10.01 -8.95 2.91
N ARG A 56 -10.40 -10.05 3.57
CA ARG A 56 -10.27 -10.17 5.02
C ARG A 56 -8.81 -10.15 5.47
N ASP A 57 -7.93 -10.83 4.75
CA ASP A 57 -6.51 -10.86 5.07
C ASP A 57 -5.88 -9.47 4.97
N ILE A 58 -6.28 -8.68 3.97
CA ILE A 58 -5.81 -7.31 3.82
C ILE A 58 -6.27 -6.45 4.99
N VAL A 59 -7.53 -6.58 5.41
CA VAL A 59 -8.04 -5.84 6.57
C VAL A 59 -7.24 -6.18 7.83
N ARG A 60 -6.94 -7.45 8.06
CA ARG A 60 -6.16 -7.89 9.22
C ARG A 60 -4.73 -7.36 9.17
N SER A 61 -4.16 -7.28 7.98
CA SER A 61 -2.76 -6.86 7.78
C SER A 61 -2.60 -5.36 7.62
N ARG A 62 -3.69 -4.61 7.61
CA ARG A 62 -3.68 -3.16 7.32
C ARG A 62 -2.67 -2.39 8.16
N ALA A 63 -2.71 -2.57 9.47
CA ALA A 63 -1.81 -1.88 10.38
C ALA A 63 -0.35 -2.33 10.20
N ALA A 64 -0.14 -3.62 9.97
CA ALA A 64 1.19 -4.18 9.73
C ALA A 64 1.80 -3.65 8.44
N ILE A 65 1.02 -3.59 7.38
CA ILE A 65 1.47 -3.04 6.10
C ILE A 65 1.84 -1.57 6.26
N TRP A 66 1.00 -0.79 6.92
CA TRP A 66 1.30 0.62 7.18
C TRP A 66 2.60 0.78 7.97
N GLY A 67 2.81 -0.04 9.00
CA GLY A 67 4.02 -0.01 9.79
C GLY A 67 5.29 -0.24 8.98
N ILE A 68 5.21 -1.07 7.93
CA ILE A 68 6.33 -1.28 7.01
C ILE A 68 6.53 -0.06 6.12
N LEU A 69 5.44 0.52 5.61
CA LEU A 69 5.51 1.63 4.67
C LEU A 69 6.02 2.92 5.32
N GLU A 70 5.62 3.19 6.56
CA GLU A 70 6.00 4.43 7.26
C GLU A 70 7.42 4.40 7.83
N ASP A 71 7.97 3.20 8.08
CA ASP A 71 9.27 3.05 8.71
C ASP A 71 10.37 2.92 7.65
N PRO A 72 11.31 3.89 7.56
CA PRO A 72 12.39 3.81 6.57
C PRO A 72 13.30 2.59 6.74
N ARG A 73 13.36 2.03 7.94
CA ARG A 73 14.16 0.82 8.20
C ARG A 73 13.49 -0.43 7.65
N LYS A 74 12.16 -0.45 7.62
CA LYS A 74 11.37 -1.57 7.13
C LYS A 74 10.97 -1.42 5.68
N PHE A 75 11.01 -0.20 5.14
CA PHE A 75 10.68 0.08 3.76
C PHE A 75 11.84 -0.29 2.85
N THR A 76 12.02 -1.59 2.62
CA THR A 76 13.06 -2.15 1.76
C THR A 76 12.43 -3.02 0.69
N GLU A 77 13.14 -3.22 -0.42
CA GLU A 77 12.64 -4.10 -1.48
C GLU A 77 12.40 -5.52 -0.96
N SER A 78 13.28 -6.02 -0.09
CA SER A 78 13.13 -7.35 0.50
C SER A 78 11.82 -7.49 1.27
N ASN A 79 11.47 -6.49 2.10
CA ASN A 79 10.23 -6.53 2.86
C ASN A 79 9.01 -6.36 1.97
N LEU A 80 9.09 -5.52 0.95
CA LEU A 80 8.01 -5.33 -0.01
C LEU A 80 7.77 -6.60 -0.82
N MET A 81 8.85 -7.27 -1.24
CA MET A 81 8.75 -8.53 -1.98
C MET A 81 8.24 -9.66 -1.09
N ALA A 82 8.68 -9.74 0.17
CA ALA A 82 8.19 -10.72 1.13
C ALA A 82 6.70 -10.57 1.38
N GLY A 83 6.19 -9.34 1.39
CA GLY A 83 4.76 -9.08 1.51
C GLY A 83 3.96 -9.48 0.27
N ALA A 84 4.59 -9.53 -0.91
CA ALA A 84 3.97 -9.93 -2.16
C ALA A 84 4.04 -11.43 -2.42
N THR A 85 4.93 -12.15 -1.73
CA THR A 85 5.11 -13.60 -1.88
C THR A 85 4.21 -14.33 -0.88
N PRO A 86 3.36 -15.23 -1.35
CA PRO A 86 2.53 -16.02 -0.45
C PRO A 86 3.32 -16.94 0.47
#